data_51cc2a81ca30eb874e2fc2ddedb160f2
#
_entry.id   51cc2a81ca30eb874e2fc2ddedb160f2
#
_cell.length_a   1.000
_cell.length_b   1.000
_cell.length_c   1.000
_cell.angle_alpha   90.00
_cell.angle_beta   90.00
_cell.angle_gamma   90.00
#
_symmetry.space_group_name_H-M   'P 1'
#
loop_
_entity.id
_entity.type
_entity.pdbx_description
1 polymer ?
#
loop_
_entity_poly.entity_id
_entity_poly.type
_entity_poly.pdbx_seq_one_letter_code
_entity_poly.pdbx_strand_id
1 'polypeptide(L)'
;MKELILQREFGKGFDFHLRNAGLDFKEVQIISNAMMKAMKHGTLNLKSFSLSYNPEIIYQGVGLLVKAFPPQIRELGLVGCDLGDEAGEGIYQYLENSALELVCIEGNNFSSVLMDKFKKLREQKPNLSLLI
;
A
#
# COMPACT_ATOMS: atom_id res chain seq x y z
N MET A 1 -20.83 -5.51 -7.11
CA MET A 1 -21.45 -4.99 -5.87
C MET A 1 -20.42 -4.55 -4.82
N LYS A 2 -19.46 -5.40 -4.47
CA LYS A 2 -18.37 -5.04 -3.54
C LYS A 2 -17.61 -3.79 -3.99
N GLU A 3 -17.35 -3.67 -5.29
CA GLU A 3 -16.61 -2.54 -5.86
C GLU A 3 -17.35 -1.21 -5.67
N LEU A 4 -18.68 -1.19 -5.84
CA LEU A 4 -19.48 0.01 -5.62
C LEU A 4 -19.50 0.43 -4.16
N ILE A 5 -19.54 -0.54 -3.23
CA ILE A 5 -19.47 -0.28 -1.79
C ILE A 5 -18.13 0.36 -1.46
N LEU A 6 -17.02 -0.19 -1.98
CA LEU A 6 -15.68 0.34 -1.76
C LEU A 6 -15.53 1.75 -2.33
N GLN A 7 -16.08 2.03 -3.51
CA GLN A 7 -16.06 3.38 -4.08
C GLN A 7 -16.71 4.40 -3.15
N ARG A 8 -17.84 4.03 -2.53
CA ARG A 8 -18.51 4.90 -1.55
C ARG A 8 -17.64 5.14 -0.33
N GLU A 9 -17.02 4.08 0.20
CA GLU A 9 -16.14 4.19 1.37
C GLU A 9 -14.94 5.07 1.08
N PHE A 10 -14.33 4.95 -0.10
CA PHE A 10 -13.20 5.81 -0.49
C PHE A 10 -13.58 7.30 -0.57
N GLY A 11 -14.84 7.60 -0.84
CA GLY A 11 -15.31 8.98 -0.90
C GLY A 11 -15.69 9.59 0.45
N LYS A 12 -15.90 8.76 1.47
CA LYS A 12 -16.44 9.20 2.77
C LYS A 12 -15.38 9.61 3.79
N GLY A 13 -14.18 9.06 3.71
CA GLY A 13 -13.18 9.24 4.75
C GLY A 13 -11.77 9.26 4.19
N PHE A 14 -10.81 9.37 5.12
CA PHE A 14 -9.40 9.48 4.78
C PHE A 14 -8.67 8.15 4.92
N ASP A 15 -9.25 7.18 5.61
CA ASP A 15 -8.60 5.93 5.97
C ASP A 15 -9.31 4.75 5.34
N PHE A 16 -8.50 3.80 4.83
CA PHE A 16 -8.99 2.50 4.41
C PHE A 16 -8.07 1.44 5.01
N HIS A 17 -8.53 0.80 6.07
CA HIS A 17 -7.76 -0.20 6.79
C HIS A 17 -8.54 -1.51 6.86
N LEU A 18 -8.04 -2.57 6.24
CA LEU A 18 -8.58 -3.93 6.32
C LEU A 18 -7.47 -4.89 6.77
N ARG A 19 -7.14 -4.81 8.06
CA ARG A 19 -6.09 -5.64 8.65
C ARG A 19 -6.62 -7.02 8.98
N ASN A 20 -5.78 -8.05 8.75
CA ASN A 20 -6.07 -9.43 9.11
C ASN A 20 -7.47 -9.86 8.66
N ALA A 21 -7.81 -9.59 7.40
CA ALA A 21 -9.15 -9.83 6.84
C ALA A 21 -9.19 -11.01 5.86
N GLY A 22 -8.10 -11.77 5.74
CA GLY A 22 -8.01 -12.91 4.84
C GLY A 22 -8.09 -12.53 3.37
N LEU A 23 -7.61 -11.33 3.01
CA LEU A 23 -7.68 -10.85 1.64
C LEU A 23 -6.69 -11.58 0.74
N ASP A 24 -7.16 -11.99 -0.43
CA ASP A 24 -6.32 -12.60 -1.46
C ASP A 24 -6.11 -11.63 -2.64
N PHE A 25 -5.41 -12.10 -3.67
CA PHE A 25 -5.12 -11.30 -4.85
C PHE A 25 -6.40 -10.80 -5.56
N LYS A 26 -7.44 -11.64 -5.65
CA LYS A 26 -8.70 -11.25 -6.31
C LYS A 26 -9.36 -10.09 -5.60
N GLU A 27 -9.34 -10.12 -4.28
CA GLU A 27 -9.91 -9.04 -3.47
C GLU A 27 -9.09 -7.76 -3.58
N VAL A 28 -7.77 -7.88 -3.68
CA VAL A 28 -6.89 -6.74 -3.95
C VAL A 28 -7.18 -6.13 -5.32
N GLN A 29 -7.48 -6.95 -6.34
CA GLN A 29 -7.91 -6.45 -7.64
C GLN A 29 -9.19 -5.62 -7.53
N ILE A 30 -10.17 -6.10 -6.76
CA ILE A 30 -11.43 -5.38 -6.53
C ILE A 30 -11.16 -4.04 -5.85
N ILE A 31 -10.33 -4.04 -4.82
CA ILE A 31 -9.95 -2.83 -4.08
C ILE A 31 -9.25 -1.82 -5.02
N SER A 32 -8.27 -2.29 -5.79
CA SER A 32 -7.53 -1.44 -6.73
C SER A 32 -8.44 -0.83 -7.79
N ASN A 33 -9.34 -1.64 -8.35
CA ASN A 33 -10.29 -1.15 -9.35
C ASN A 33 -11.25 -0.11 -8.75
N ALA A 34 -11.71 -0.31 -7.52
CA ALA A 34 -12.57 0.65 -6.83
C ALA A 34 -11.84 1.97 -6.57
N MET A 35 -10.56 1.92 -6.18
CA MET A 35 -9.75 3.12 -6.02
C MET A 35 -9.59 3.89 -7.32
N MET A 36 -9.28 3.19 -8.41
CA MET A 36 -9.10 3.81 -9.72
C MET A 36 -10.37 4.48 -10.22
N LYS A 37 -11.52 3.84 -10.02
CA LYS A 37 -12.82 4.41 -10.39
C LYS A 37 -13.17 5.62 -9.54
N ALA A 38 -12.92 5.55 -8.23
CA ALA A 38 -13.14 6.68 -7.32
C ALA A 38 -12.27 7.86 -7.71
N MET A 39 -11.01 7.62 -8.09
CA MET A 39 -10.11 8.68 -8.56
C MET A 39 -10.64 9.30 -9.85
N LYS A 40 -11.08 8.48 -10.80
CA LYS A 40 -11.62 8.95 -12.08
C LYS A 40 -12.86 9.83 -11.89
N HIS A 41 -13.69 9.52 -10.90
CA HIS A 41 -14.90 10.29 -10.58
C HIS A 41 -14.64 11.46 -9.63
N GLY A 42 -13.40 11.68 -9.21
CA GLY A 42 -13.05 12.75 -8.29
C GLY A 42 -13.56 12.53 -6.86
N THR A 43 -13.87 11.28 -6.49
CA THR A 43 -14.43 10.94 -5.17
C THR A 43 -13.42 10.25 -4.26
N LEU A 44 -12.18 10.04 -4.70
CA LEU A 44 -11.15 9.39 -3.89
C LEU A 44 -10.53 10.42 -2.93
N ASN A 45 -10.67 10.17 -1.63
CA ASN A 45 -10.17 11.04 -0.59
C ASN A 45 -9.31 10.27 0.41
N LEU A 46 -8.38 9.47 -0.13
CA LEU A 46 -7.59 8.52 0.64
C LEU A 46 -6.30 9.17 1.15
N LYS A 47 -6.10 9.14 2.47
CA LYS A 47 -4.87 9.62 3.14
C LYS A 47 -4.07 8.47 3.77
N SER A 48 -4.75 7.42 4.25
CA SER A 48 -4.13 6.30 4.93
C SER A 48 -4.70 5.00 4.42
N PHE A 49 -3.81 4.06 4.06
CA PHE A 49 -4.19 2.76 3.52
C PHE A 49 -3.41 1.67 4.21
N SER A 50 -4.09 0.63 4.70
CA SER A 50 -3.42 -0.52 5.30
C SER A 50 -4.15 -1.81 4.96
N LEU A 51 -3.38 -2.80 4.48
CA LEU A 51 -3.81 -4.18 4.37
C LEU A 51 -2.89 -5.10 5.19
N SER A 52 -2.38 -4.62 6.30
CA SER A 52 -1.46 -5.38 7.16
C SER A 52 -2.08 -6.70 7.60
N TYR A 53 -1.22 -7.72 7.73
CA TYR A 53 -1.59 -9.08 8.13
C TYR A 53 -2.54 -9.79 7.15
N ASN A 54 -2.36 -9.53 5.85
CA ASN A 54 -3.03 -10.28 4.78
C ASN A 54 -1.97 -10.99 3.93
N PRO A 55 -1.56 -12.22 4.29
CA PRO A 55 -0.40 -12.87 3.64
C PRO A 55 -0.64 -13.37 2.22
N GLU A 56 -1.89 -13.28 1.72
CA GLU A 56 -2.25 -13.78 0.39
C GLU A 56 -2.34 -12.69 -0.68
N ILE A 57 -1.94 -11.45 -0.36
CA ILE A 57 -2.05 -10.35 -1.35
C ILE A 57 -1.02 -10.47 -2.47
N ILE A 58 0.10 -11.10 -2.25
CA ILE A 58 1.21 -11.39 -3.15
C ILE A 58 1.81 -10.16 -3.84
N TYR A 59 2.96 -10.32 -4.52
CA TYR A 59 3.65 -9.19 -5.12
C TYR A 59 2.87 -8.53 -6.26
N GLN A 60 2.08 -9.31 -7.01
CA GLN A 60 1.22 -8.78 -8.07
C GLN A 60 0.15 -7.85 -7.49
N GLY A 61 -0.39 -8.21 -6.32
CA GLY A 61 -1.35 -7.36 -5.61
C GLY A 61 -0.73 -6.03 -5.18
N VAL A 62 0.48 -6.07 -4.66
CA VAL A 62 1.23 -4.84 -4.32
C VAL A 62 1.40 -3.96 -5.55
N GLY A 63 1.74 -4.56 -6.70
CA GLY A 63 1.88 -3.82 -7.96
C GLY A 63 0.60 -3.10 -8.38
N LEU A 64 -0.55 -3.75 -8.20
CA LEU A 64 -1.84 -3.11 -8.47
C LEU A 64 -2.13 -1.95 -7.53
N LEU A 65 -1.84 -2.13 -6.24
CA LEU A 65 -2.08 -1.11 -5.23
C LEU A 65 -1.28 0.16 -5.48
N VAL A 66 0.02 0.03 -5.72
CA VAL A 66 0.88 1.20 -5.91
C VAL A 66 0.51 2.00 -7.15
N LYS A 67 -0.04 1.35 -8.17
CA LYS A 67 -0.57 2.03 -9.36
C LYS A 67 -1.88 2.75 -9.11
N ALA A 68 -2.65 2.31 -8.11
CA ALA A 68 -3.98 2.84 -7.82
C ALA A 68 -3.95 3.94 -6.75
N PHE A 69 -2.88 4.06 -5.97
CA PHE A 69 -2.81 5.06 -4.90
C PHE A 69 -2.84 6.48 -5.44
N PRO A 70 -3.64 7.36 -4.81
CA PRO A 70 -3.68 8.76 -5.20
C PRO A 70 -2.39 9.50 -4.76
N PRO A 71 -2.04 10.61 -5.44
CA PRO A 71 -0.84 11.38 -5.06
C PRO A 71 -0.86 11.94 -3.63
N GLN A 72 -2.05 12.16 -3.09
CA GLN A 72 -2.22 12.74 -1.74
C GLN A 72 -2.12 11.72 -0.61
N ILE A 73 -1.89 10.43 -0.89
CA ILE A 73 -1.75 9.42 0.15
C ILE A 73 -0.55 9.75 1.06
N ARG A 74 -0.73 9.60 2.37
CA ARG A 74 0.29 9.94 3.38
C ARG A 74 0.79 8.74 4.16
N GLU A 75 -0.05 7.70 4.32
CA GLU A 75 0.29 6.55 5.15
C GLU A 75 -0.01 5.24 4.43
N LEU A 76 0.92 4.29 4.55
CA LEU A 76 0.80 2.96 3.97
C LEU A 76 1.23 1.90 4.97
N GLY A 77 0.39 0.89 5.17
CA GLY A 77 0.70 -0.24 6.04
C GLY A 77 0.56 -1.58 5.30
N LEU A 78 1.64 -2.34 5.27
CA LEU A 78 1.70 -3.70 4.73
C LEU A 78 2.53 -4.59 5.66
N VAL A 79 2.32 -4.46 6.96
CA VAL A 79 3.02 -5.25 7.98
C VAL A 79 2.57 -6.72 7.89
N GLY A 80 3.51 -7.65 7.97
CA GLY A 80 3.19 -9.08 8.11
C GLY A 80 2.38 -9.66 6.94
N CYS A 81 2.65 -9.23 5.72
CA CYS A 81 1.94 -9.68 4.51
C CYS A 81 2.68 -10.78 3.75
N ASP A 82 3.70 -11.39 4.35
CA ASP A 82 4.51 -12.45 3.73
C ASP A 82 5.10 -12.03 2.38
N LEU A 83 5.52 -10.77 2.27
CA LEU A 83 6.07 -10.22 1.04
C LEU A 83 7.57 -10.47 0.96
N GLY A 84 8.02 -10.92 -0.22
CA GLY A 84 9.44 -11.10 -0.52
C GLY A 84 10.01 -9.91 -1.31
N ASP A 85 11.21 -10.12 -1.86
CA ASP A 85 11.95 -9.04 -2.52
C ASP A 85 11.26 -8.50 -3.77
N GLU A 86 10.50 -9.31 -4.50
CA GLU A 86 9.77 -8.83 -5.68
C GLU A 86 8.80 -7.71 -5.31
N ALA A 87 8.01 -7.95 -4.24
CA ALA A 87 7.11 -6.93 -3.72
C ALA A 87 7.90 -5.76 -3.13
N GLY A 88 8.94 -6.07 -2.38
CA GLY A 88 9.78 -5.06 -1.72
C GLY A 88 10.44 -4.10 -2.71
N GLU A 89 10.93 -4.60 -3.84
CA GLU A 89 11.49 -3.75 -4.89
C GLU A 89 10.43 -2.82 -5.49
N GLY A 90 9.21 -3.33 -5.69
CA GLY A 90 8.09 -2.50 -6.17
C GLY A 90 7.73 -1.41 -5.18
N ILE A 91 7.72 -1.73 -3.89
CA ILE A 91 7.49 -0.76 -2.82
C ILE A 91 8.62 0.29 -2.82
N TYR A 92 9.86 -0.15 -2.91
CA TYR A 92 11.02 0.74 -2.94
C TYR A 92 10.91 1.77 -4.07
N GLN A 93 10.64 1.30 -5.29
CA GLN A 93 10.50 2.18 -6.45
C GLN A 93 9.36 3.19 -6.27
N TYR A 94 8.25 2.74 -5.70
CA TYR A 94 7.13 3.63 -5.42
C TYR A 94 7.51 4.70 -4.40
N LEU A 95 8.21 4.32 -3.33
CA LEU A 95 8.62 5.24 -2.26
C LEU A 95 9.59 6.31 -2.74
N GLU A 96 10.42 6.02 -3.74
CA GLU A 96 11.37 6.99 -4.26
C GLU A 96 10.71 8.28 -4.74
N ASN A 97 9.50 8.18 -5.28
CA ASN A 97 8.79 9.31 -5.89
C ASN A 97 7.46 9.63 -5.19
N SER A 98 7.21 9.06 -4.03
CA SER A 98 5.95 9.27 -3.31
C SER A 98 6.06 10.44 -2.32
N ALA A 99 4.90 10.94 -1.90
CA ALA A 99 4.79 11.95 -0.84
C ALA A 99 4.38 11.30 0.49
N LEU A 100 4.57 9.98 0.65
CA LEU A 100 4.24 9.27 1.87
C LEU A 100 5.06 9.78 3.05
N GLU A 101 4.42 9.89 4.21
CA GLU A 101 5.02 10.35 5.44
C GLU A 101 5.24 9.21 6.45
N LEU A 102 4.41 8.16 6.37
CA LEU A 102 4.52 6.98 7.24
C LEU A 102 4.33 5.73 6.41
N VAL A 103 5.31 4.82 6.49
CA VAL A 103 5.25 3.52 5.82
C VAL A 103 5.67 2.44 6.80
N CYS A 104 4.78 1.48 7.04
CA CYS A 104 5.02 0.35 7.93
C CYS A 104 5.03 -0.93 7.10
N ILE A 105 6.19 -1.55 6.95
CA ILE A 105 6.37 -2.78 6.17
C ILE A 105 7.16 -3.84 6.95
N GLU A 106 7.11 -3.78 8.28
CA GLU A 106 7.78 -4.74 9.16
C GLU A 106 7.17 -6.14 9.01
N GLY A 107 7.92 -7.15 9.42
CA GLY A 107 7.41 -8.52 9.48
C GLY A 107 7.21 -9.19 8.13
N ASN A 108 7.84 -8.68 7.09
CA ASN A 108 7.87 -9.32 5.77
C ASN A 108 9.20 -10.08 5.57
N ASN A 109 9.38 -10.71 4.43
CA ASN A 109 10.52 -11.61 4.16
C ASN A 109 11.54 -10.96 3.21
N PHE A 110 11.87 -9.70 3.46
CA PHE A 110 12.85 -8.99 2.64
C PHE A 110 14.27 -9.46 2.97
N SER A 111 15.11 -9.57 1.94
CA SER A 111 16.52 -9.91 2.10
C SER A 111 17.27 -8.78 2.82
N SER A 112 18.45 -9.13 3.36
CA SER A 112 19.32 -8.12 3.99
C SER A 112 19.76 -7.04 3.01
N VAL A 113 19.98 -7.40 1.74
CA VAL A 113 20.32 -6.45 0.68
C VAL A 113 19.21 -5.41 0.49
N LEU A 114 17.96 -5.88 0.41
CA LEU A 114 16.82 -4.97 0.25
C LEU A 114 16.58 -4.14 1.51
N MET A 115 16.74 -4.73 2.69
CA MET A 115 16.63 -4.01 3.95
C MET A 115 17.64 -2.85 4.03
N ASP A 116 18.87 -3.08 3.55
CA ASP A 116 19.89 -2.03 3.48
C ASP A 116 19.49 -0.92 2.52
N LYS A 117 18.87 -1.24 1.39
CA LYS A 117 18.33 -0.25 0.46
C LYS A 117 17.26 0.62 1.13
N PHE A 118 16.35 0.00 1.88
CA PHE A 118 15.31 0.74 2.61
C PHE A 118 15.93 1.66 3.68
N LYS A 119 16.96 1.21 4.38
CA LYS A 119 17.65 2.03 5.38
C LYS A 119 18.29 3.26 4.74
N LYS A 120 18.91 3.10 3.57
CA LYS A 120 19.49 4.22 2.82
C LYS A 120 18.42 5.20 2.35
N LEU A 121 17.30 4.67 1.86
CA LEU A 121 16.18 5.51 1.44
C LEU A 121 15.64 6.34 2.61
N ARG A 122 15.53 5.74 3.79
CA ARG A 122 15.09 6.41 5.02
C ARG A 122 16.00 7.59 5.36
N GLU A 123 17.32 7.42 5.19
CA GLU A 123 18.29 8.49 5.41
C GLU A 123 18.16 9.63 4.40
N GLN A 124 17.82 9.30 3.16
CA GLN A 124 17.65 10.27 2.07
C GLN A 124 16.33 11.02 2.12
N LYS A 125 15.34 10.49 2.84
CA LYS A 125 13.99 11.07 2.95
C LYS A 125 13.66 11.34 4.41
N PRO A 126 14.17 12.41 5.01
CA PRO A 126 14.00 12.67 6.44
C PRO A 126 12.54 12.90 6.86
N ASN A 127 11.66 13.27 5.93
CA ASN A 127 10.25 13.47 6.21
C ASN A 127 9.44 12.16 6.15
N LEU A 128 10.07 11.05 5.77
CA LEU A 128 9.44 9.75 5.71
C LEU A 128 9.79 8.94 6.95
N SER A 129 8.76 8.57 7.73
CA SER A 129 8.90 7.58 8.80
C SER A 129 8.72 6.19 8.17
N LEU A 130 9.83 5.48 7.97
CA LEU A 130 9.83 4.16 7.36
C LEU A 130 10.19 3.12 8.41
N LEU A 131 9.20 2.29 8.78
CA LEU A 131 9.33 1.19 9.73
C LEU A 131 9.50 -0.12 8.94
N ILE A 132 10.65 -0.76 9.15
CA ILE A 132 11.04 -1.96 8.40
C ILE A 132 11.45 -3.14 9.30
#